data_c62ba570e7abf484406463e9418e2928
#
_entry.id   c62ba570e7abf484406463e9418e2928
#
_cell.length_a   1.000
_cell.length_b   1.000
_cell.length_c   1.000
_cell.angle_alpha   90.00
_cell.angle_beta   90.00
_cell.angle_gamma   90.00
#
_symmetry.space_group_name_H-M   'P 1'
#
loop_
_entity.id
_entity.type
_entity.pdbx_description
1 polymer ?
#
loop_
_entity_poly.entity_id
_entity_poly.type
_entity_poly.pdbx_seq_one_letter_code
_entity_poly.pdbx_strand_id
1 'polypeptide(L)'
;MLSHPFDDDKLREECGIFGVTGLKDAANFVALGLHALQHRGQEAGGIVSWHPENGFSSARRFGYVRDNFTSQSLMETLPGPLAIGHVRYSTAGSKGATQLRDVQPLFAEFQMGGCAVAHNGNLTNCLLYTSPSPRD
;
A
#
# COMPACT_ATOMS: atom_id res chain seq x y z
N MET A 1 2.74 -9.09 -37.00
CA MET A 1 2.46 -7.69 -36.62
C MET A 1 3.54 -7.22 -35.69
N LEU A 2 4.27 -6.20 -36.10
CA LEU A 2 5.30 -5.63 -35.24
C LEU A 2 4.62 -4.84 -34.14
N SER A 3 4.90 -5.20 -32.88
CA SER A 3 4.47 -4.39 -31.77
C SER A 3 5.10 -3.00 -31.88
N HIS A 4 4.33 -1.97 -31.57
CA HIS A 4 4.84 -0.62 -31.51
C HIS A 4 5.97 -0.58 -30.47
N PRO A 5 7.11 0.08 -30.75
CA PRO A 5 8.22 0.09 -29.78
C PRO A 5 7.83 0.66 -28.41
N PHE A 6 6.73 1.40 -28.33
CA PHE A 6 6.20 1.90 -27.06
C PHE A 6 5.13 0.98 -26.43
N ASP A 7 4.74 -0.10 -27.09
CA ASP A 7 3.77 -1.03 -26.51
C ASP A 7 4.39 -1.89 -25.39
N ASP A 8 5.69 -2.12 -25.48
CA ASP A 8 6.43 -2.81 -24.41
C ASP A 8 6.77 -1.89 -23.24
N ASP A 9 6.74 -0.58 -23.48
CA ASP A 9 6.99 0.45 -22.48
C ASP A 9 5.69 0.96 -21.84
N LYS A 10 4.57 0.32 -22.08
CA LYS A 10 3.42 0.58 -21.24
C LYS A 10 3.85 0.27 -19.82
N LEU A 11 4.11 1.33 -19.08
CA LEU A 11 4.27 1.27 -17.64
C LEU A 11 3.09 0.46 -17.13
N ARG A 12 3.31 -0.80 -16.93
CA ARG A 12 2.38 -1.63 -16.18
C ARG A 12 2.49 -1.15 -14.75
N GLU A 13 1.79 -0.08 -14.48
CA GLU A 13 1.64 0.39 -13.11
C GLU A 13 0.89 -0.70 -12.35
N GLU A 14 1.66 -1.58 -11.77
CA GLU A 14 1.14 -2.72 -11.05
C GLU A 14 0.73 -2.32 -9.64
N CYS A 15 1.18 -1.16 -9.18
CA CYS A 15 0.92 -0.65 -7.83
C CYS A 15 0.83 0.85 -7.84
N GLY A 16 0.13 1.41 -6.85
CA GLY A 16 0.05 2.84 -6.64
C GLY A 16 0.26 3.18 -5.18
N ILE A 17 0.93 4.30 -4.93
CA ILE A 17 1.17 4.83 -3.59
C ILE A 17 0.61 6.24 -3.51
N PHE A 18 0.01 6.56 -2.36
CA PHE A 18 -0.47 7.90 -2.09
C PHE A 18 -0.24 8.24 -0.62
N GLY A 19 0.26 9.42 -0.33
CA GLY A 19 0.52 9.86 1.02
C GLY A 19 0.00 11.27 1.26
N VAL A 20 -0.43 11.55 2.49
CA VAL A 20 -0.95 12.84 2.92
C VAL A 20 -0.40 13.17 4.29
N THR A 21 0.03 14.40 4.48
CA THR A 21 0.44 14.92 5.77
C THR A 21 -0.13 16.32 5.97
N GLY A 22 -0.39 16.69 7.24
CA GLY A 22 -0.84 18.03 7.59
C GLY A 22 -2.34 18.27 7.48
N LEU A 23 -3.14 17.23 7.21
CA LEU A 23 -4.60 17.32 7.16
C LEU A 23 -5.19 16.47 8.28
N LYS A 24 -6.17 16.97 8.97
CA LYS A 24 -6.76 16.33 10.16
C LYS A 24 -7.20 14.88 9.90
N ASP A 25 -7.84 14.63 8.77
CA ASP A 25 -8.33 13.32 8.39
C ASP A 25 -7.54 12.79 7.20
N ALA A 26 -6.22 12.67 7.36
CA ALA A 26 -5.31 12.30 6.28
C ALA A 26 -5.71 11.00 5.59
N ALA A 27 -6.18 10.00 6.35
CA ALA A 27 -6.58 8.71 5.78
C ALA A 27 -7.74 8.83 4.80
N ASN A 28 -8.68 9.75 5.01
CA ASN A 28 -9.78 10.00 4.07
C ASN A 28 -9.24 10.47 2.72
N PHE A 29 -8.26 11.37 2.74
CA PHE A 29 -7.63 11.87 1.52
C PHE A 29 -6.79 10.80 0.85
N VAL A 30 -6.12 9.96 1.64
CA VAL A 30 -5.39 8.81 1.10
C VAL A 30 -6.34 7.84 0.41
N ALA A 31 -7.49 7.54 1.00
CA ALA A 31 -8.49 6.69 0.37
C ALA A 31 -8.97 7.26 -0.96
N LEU A 32 -9.20 8.57 -1.03
CA LEU A 32 -9.55 9.24 -2.27
C LEU A 32 -8.44 9.15 -3.31
N GLY A 33 -7.18 9.36 -2.88
CA GLY A 33 -6.03 9.25 -3.76
C GLY A 33 -5.84 7.84 -4.31
N LEU A 34 -6.01 6.83 -3.45
CA LEU A 34 -5.95 5.44 -3.87
C LEU A 34 -7.08 5.09 -4.84
N HIS A 35 -8.26 5.64 -4.61
CA HIS A 35 -9.38 5.46 -5.53
C HIS A 35 -9.04 6.03 -6.92
N ALA A 36 -8.38 7.18 -6.97
CA ALA A 36 -7.94 7.78 -8.23
C ALA A 36 -6.86 6.94 -8.93
N LEU A 37 -6.01 6.26 -8.15
CA LEU A 37 -4.98 5.37 -8.66
C LEU A 37 -5.50 3.96 -8.97
N GLN A 38 -6.73 3.68 -8.56
CA GLN A 38 -7.35 2.39 -8.77
C GLN A 38 -7.62 2.16 -10.25
N HIS A 39 -7.08 1.09 -10.77
CA HIS A 39 -7.31 0.65 -12.14
C HIS A 39 -7.99 -0.72 -12.14
N ARG A 40 -8.36 -1.19 -13.31
CA ARG A 40 -8.97 -2.50 -13.48
C ARG A 40 -7.97 -3.59 -13.07
N GLY A 41 -8.40 -4.50 -12.20
CA GLY A 41 -7.59 -5.63 -11.76
C GLY A 41 -6.88 -5.43 -10.42
N GLN A 42 -7.22 -4.39 -9.67
CA GLN A 42 -6.69 -4.20 -8.33
C GLN A 42 -7.02 -5.40 -7.44
N GLU A 43 -6.03 -5.91 -6.74
CA GLU A 43 -6.14 -7.09 -5.89
C GLU A 43 -6.37 -6.74 -4.42
N ALA A 44 -5.67 -5.72 -3.93
CA ALA A 44 -5.70 -5.37 -2.53
C ALA A 44 -5.29 -3.92 -2.31
N GLY A 45 -5.66 -3.38 -1.16
CA GLY A 45 -5.25 -2.04 -0.75
C GLY A 45 -5.03 -1.96 0.75
N GLY A 46 -4.21 -1.03 1.16
CA GLY A 46 -3.93 -0.77 2.57
C GLY A 46 -3.70 0.69 2.84
N ILE A 47 -4.02 1.09 4.05
CA ILE A 47 -3.76 2.44 4.57
C ILE A 47 -3.18 2.30 5.97
N VAL A 48 -2.12 3.06 6.23
CA VAL A 48 -1.58 3.24 7.58
C VAL A 48 -1.66 4.72 7.92
N SER A 49 -2.22 5.03 9.07
CA SER A 49 -2.28 6.40 9.58
C SER A 49 -1.49 6.53 10.87
N TRP A 50 -1.14 7.76 11.22
CA TRP A 50 -0.43 8.07 12.44
C TRP A 50 -1.05 9.27 13.13
N HIS A 51 -1.24 9.13 14.43
CA HIS A 51 -1.78 10.17 15.31
C HIS A 51 -0.83 10.37 16.49
N PRO A 52 -0.56 11.63 16.91
CA PRO A 52 0.38 11.89 18.00
C PRO A 52 0.04 11.18 19.32
N GLU A 53 -1.24 10.98 19.59
CA GLU A 53 -1.69 10.34 20.83
C GLU A 53 -1.92 8.83 20.65
N ASN A 54 -2.45 8.42 19.50
CA ASN A 54 -2.89 7.04 19.27
C ASN A 54 -1.85 6.18 18.56
N GLY A 55 -0.79 6.79 18.03
CA GLY A 55 0.23 6.08 17.28
C GLY A 55 -0.26 5.62 15.92
N PHE A 56 0.25 4.49 15.46
CA PHE A 56 -0.05 3.93 14.16
C PHE A 56 -1.34 3.12 14.18
N SER A 57 -2.12 3.27 13.12
CA SER A 57 -3.31 2.46 12.86
C SER A 57 -3.24 1.98 11.41
N SER A 58 -3.69 0.78 11.14
CA SER A 58 -3.65 0.23 9.79
C SER A 58 -4.93 -0.49 9.44
N ALA A 59 -5.26 -0.47 8.16
CA ALA A 59 -6.33 -1.26 7.59
C ALA A 59 -5.89 -1.83 6.25
N ARG A 60 -6.11 -3.11 6.05
CA ARG A 60 -5.76 -3.83 4.83
C ARG A 60 -6.97 -4.62 4.38
N ARG A 61 -7.25 -4.57 3.07
CA ARG A 61 -8.41 -5.25 2.50
C ARG A 61 -8.07 -5.82 1.14
N PHE A 62 -8.63 -6.97 0.84
CA PHE A 62 -8.66 -7.49 -0.53
C PHE A 62 -9.76 -6.79 -1.31
N GLY A 63 -9.59 -6.68 -2.63
CA GLY A 63 -10.57 -6.08 -3.50
C GLY A 63 -10.36 -4.59 -3.72
N TYR A 64 -11.38 -3.95 -4.26
CA TYR A 64 -11.30 -2.55 -4.68
C TYR A 64 -11.37 -1.57 -3.52
N VAL A 65 -10.61 -0.48 -3.64
CA VAL A 65 -10.65 0.63 -2.68
C VAL A 65 -12.06 1.18 -2.52
N ARG A 66 -12.77 1.36 -3.63
CA ARG A 66 -14.14 1.89 -3.62
C ARG A 66 -15.12 1.06 -2.80
N ASP A 67 -14.85 -0.23 -2.66
CA ASP A 67 -15.72 -1.14 -1.92
C ASP A 67 -15.30 -1.30 -0.46
N ASN A 68 -14.03 -1.03 -0.15
CA ASN A 68 -13.45 -1.37 1.14
C ASN A 68 -13.03 -0.16 1.99
N PHE A 69 -12.85 1.01 1.39
CA PHE A 69 -12.37 2.21 2.10
C PHE A 69 -13.33 3.38 1.98
N THR A 70 -14.62 3.08 1.88
CA THR A 70 -15.68 4.09 1.81
C THR A 70 -16.51 4.17 3.09
N SER A 71 -16.39 3.20 3.97
CA SER A 71 -17.11 3.15 5.23
C SER A 71 -16.55 4.18 6.21
N GLN A 72 -17.42 5.02 6.76
CA GLN A 72 -17.05 5.97 7.80
C GLN A 72 -16.49 5.25 9.03
N SER A 73 -17.09 4.14 9.42
CA SER A 73 -16.64 3.37 10.57
C SER A 73 -15.21 2.86 10.42
N LEU A 74 -14.82 2.42 9.21
CA LEU A 74 -13.45 2.03 8.93
C LEU A 74 -12.50 3.22 8.99
N MET A 75 -12.90 4.34 8.41
CA MET A 75 -12.05 5.54 8.37
C MET A 75 -11.82 6.12 9.77
N GLU A 76 -12.78 5.96 10.68
CA GLU A 76 -12.61 6.35 12.08
C GLU A 76 -11.55 5.53 12.82
N THR A 77 -11.24 4.34 12.32
CA THR A 77 -10.15 3.52 12.87
C THR A 77 -8.77 3.97 12.41
N LEU A 78 -8.70 4.95 11.52
CA LEU A 78 -7.46 5.45 10.94
C LEU A 78 -7.28 6.95 11.24
N PRO A 79 -7.15 7.33 12.52
CA PRO A 79 -7.05 8.74 12.89
C PRO A 79 -5.66 9.30 12.61
N GLY A 80 -5.57 10.60 12.46
CA GLY A 80 -4.32 11.32 12.48
C GLY A 80 -4.04 12.17 11.25
N PRO A 81 -3.06 13.08 11.39
CA PRO A 81 -2.72 14.04 10.34
C PRO A 81 -1.70 13.51 9.32
N LEU A 82 -1.36 12.25 9.41
CA LEU A 82 -0.39 11.61 8.51
C LEU A 82 -0.92 10.23 8.13
N ALA A 83 -0.93 9.95 6.84
CA ALA A 83 -1.32 8.63 6.34
C ALA A 83 -0.63 8.32 5.02
N ILE A 84 -0.35 7.06 4.81
CA ILE A 84 0.13 6.53 3.53
C ILE A 84 -0.74 5.36 3.11
N GLY A 85 -0.90 5.17 1.82
CA GLY A 85 -1.69 4.08 1.28
C GLY A 85 -1.04 3.45 0.05
N HIS A 86 -1.47 2.24 -0.24
CA HIS A 86 -0.95 1.45 -1.34
C HIS A 86 -2.07 0.61 -1.95
N VAL A 87 -2.09 0.54 -3.28
CA VAL A 87 -2.94 -0.40 -4.03
C VAL A 87 -2.06 -1.36 -4.78
N ARG A 88 -2.40 -2.63 -4.68
CA ARG A 88 -1.66 -3.72 -5.32
C ARG A 88 -2.46 -4.29 -6.47
N TYR A 89 -1.78 -4.51 -7.58
CA TYR A 89 -2.31 -5.21 -8.74
C TYR A 89 -1.66 -6.58 -8.84
N SER A 90 -2.46 -7.62 -9.13
CA SER A 90 -1.90 -8.92 -9.39
C SER A 90 -1.22 -8.91 -10.76
N THR A 91 0.01 -9.38 -10.79
CA THR A 91 0.74 -9.60 -12.03
C THR A 91 0.47 -11.00 -12.53
N ALA A 92 0.29 -11.13 -13.85
CA ALA A 92 0.23 -12.43 -14.48
C ALA A 92 1.54 -13.19 -14.17
N GLY A 93 1.45 -14.27 -13.41
CA GLY A 93 2.60 -15.07 -13.02
C GLY A 93 2.99 -14.96 -11.54
N SER A 94 2.35 -14.12 -10.75
CA SER A 94 2.53 -14.21 -9.32
C SER A 94 1.88 -15.49 -8.82
N LYS A 95 2.71 -16.49 -8.62
CA LYS A 95 2.27 -17.77 -8.08
C LYS A 95 2.17 -17.66 -6.57
N GLY A 96 0.99 -17.77 -6.05
CA GLY A 96 0.74 -17.79 -4.64
C GLY A 96 -0.32 -16.78 -4.22
N ALA A 97 -1.18 -17.20 -3.32
CA ALA A 97 -2.18 -16.31 -2.74
C ALA A 97 -1.47 -15.25 -1.92
N THR A 98 -1.68 -13.98 -2.28
CA THR A 98 -1.25 -12.86 -1.44
C THR A 98 -1.97 -12.97 -0.10
N GLN A 99 -1.21 -12.98 0.97
CA GLN A 99 -1.79 -12.93 2.30
C GLN A 99 -2.05 -11.48 2.69
N LEU A 100 -3.07 -11.27 3.51
CA LEU A 100 -3.44 -9.91 3.93
C LEU A 100 -2.29 -9.21 4.64
N ARG A 101 -1.45 -9.94 5.37
CA ARG A 101 -0.26 -9.39 6.03
C ARG A 101 0.78 -8.82 5.07
N ASP A 102 0.76 -9.28 3.81
CA ASP A 102 1.71 -8.84 2.78
C ASP A 102 1.22 -7.61 2.03
N VAL A 103 -0.01 -7.16 2.29
CA VAL A 103 -0.58 -5.96 1.70
C VAL A 103 0.09 -4.74 2.33
N GLN A 104 0.67 -3.90 1.49
CA GLN A 104 1.33 -2.67 1.94
C GLN A 104 0.31 -1.59 2.32
N PRO A 105 0.67 -0.60 3.15
CA PRO A 105 2.00 -0.38 3.73
C PRO A 105 2.37 -1.45 4.76
N LEU A 106 3.66 -1.77 4.80
CA LEU A 106 4.22 -2.67 5.81
C LEU A 106 4.60 -1.86 7.05
N PHE A 107 4.34 -2.42 8.20
CA PHE A 107 4.65 -1.78 9.47
C PHE A 107 5.70 -2.60 10.23
N ALA A 108 6.67 -1.90 10.79
CA ALA A 108 7.67 -2.49 11.66
C ALA A 108 7.89 -1.59 12.87
N GLU A 109 8.12 -2.20 14.00
CA GLU A 109 8.42 -1.49 15.23
C GLU A 109 9.89 -1.69 15.58
N PHE A 110 10.58 -0.57 15.75
CA PHE A 110 12.00 -0.55 16.11
C PHE A 110 12.17 0.07 17.49
N GLN A 111 13.38 -0.04 18.04
CA GLN A 111 13.73 0.60 19.31
C GLN A 111 13.48 2.11 19.30
N MET A 112 13.63 2.73 18.13
CA MET A 112 13.44 4.17 17.92
C MET A 112 11.97 4.57 17.72
N GLY A 113 11.06 3.60 17.55
CA GLY A 113 9.66 3.84 17.24
C GLY A 113 9.18 3.02 16.06
N GLY A 114 7.93 3.23 15.67
CA GLY A 114 7.32 2.53 14.55
C GLY A 114 7.68 3.16 13.21
N CYS A 115 7.66 2.33 12.17
CA CYS A 115 7.87 2.76 10.81
C CYS A 115 6.89 2.04 9.88
N ALA A 116 6.23 2.80 9.02
CA ALA A 116 5.38 2.24 7.97
C ALA A 116 5.98 2.59 6.61
N VAL A 117 6.04 1.61 5.73
CA VAL A 117 6.69 1.76 4.42
C VAL A 117 5.80 1.19 3.33
N ALA A 118 5.66 1.93 2.25
CA ALA A 118 5.03 1.47 1.02
C ALA A 118 6.02 1.61 -0.14
N HIS A 119 6.04 0.63 -1.02
CA HIS A 119 6.97 0.57 -2.13
C HIS A 119 6.24 0.20 -3.41
N ASN A 120 6.50 0.95 -4.47
CA ASN A 120 5.97 0.65 -5.80
C ASN A 120 7.10 0.09 -6.66
N GLY A 121 7.01 -1.20 -6.97
CA GLY A 121 8.02 -1.91 -7.76
C GLY A 121 8.37 -3.26 -7.18
N ASN A 122 9.36 -3.89 -7.77
CA ASN A 122 9.89 -5.19 -7.33
C ASN A 122 11.36 -5.05 -6.93
N LEU A 123 11.70 -5.61 -5.79
CA LEU A 123 13.09 -5.70 -5.37
C LEU A 123 13.74 -6.87 -6.13
N THR A 124 14.79 -6.58 -6.90
CA THR A 124 15.47 -7.58 -7.70
C THR A 124 16.30 -8.57 -6.88
N ASN A 125 16.59 -8.22 -5.64
CA ASN A 125 17.39 -9.01 -4.72
C ASN A 125 16.63 -9.34 -3.43
N CYS A 126 15.34 -9.55 -3.53
CA CYS A 126 14.48 -9.82 -2.36
C CYS A 126 14.93 -11.06 -1.57
N LEU A 127 15.56 -12.04 -2.24
CA LEU A 127 16.12 -13.21 -1.55
C LEU A 127 17.24 -12.85 -0.59
N LEU A 128 18.03 -11.82 -0.90
CA LEU A 128 19.09 -11.34 -0.01
C LEU A 128 18.50 -10.66 1.22
N TYR A 129 17.37 -9.99 1.07
CA TYR A 129 16.69 -9.32 2.17
C TYR A 129 15.85 -10.25 3.02
N THR A 130 15.45 -11.39 2.47
CA THR A 130 14.67 -12.40 3.22
C THR A 130 15.54 -13.37 3.98
N SER A 131 16.84 -13.46 3.66
CA SER A 131 17.75 -14.28 4.44
C SER A 131 17.98 -13.65 5.82
N PRO A 132 18.16 -14.46 6.87
CA PRO A 132 18.42 -13.91 8.21
C PRO A 132 19.67 -13.06 8.19
N SER A 133 19.53 -11.81 8.61
CA SER A 133 20.68 -10.93 8.73
C SER A 133 21.40 -11.18 10.05
N PRO A 134 22.71 -11.32 10.06
CA PRO A 134 23.46 -11.57 11.31
C PRO A 134 23.30 -10.48 12.35
N ARG A 135 22.89 -9.31 11.97
CA ARG A 135 22.74 -8.18 12.90
C ARG A 135 21.35 -8.07 13.51
N ASP A 136 20.45 -8.87 13.06
CA ASP A 136 19.07 -8.84 13.52
C ASP A 136 18.87 -9.69 14.78
#